data_a8800674eb357b8be786747d8ae9fbdc
#
_entry.id   a8800674eb357b8be786747d8ae9fbdc
#
_cell.length_a   1.000
_cell.length_b   1.000
_cell.length_c   1.000
_cell.angle_alpha   90.00
_cell.angle_beta   90.00
_cell.angle_gamma   90.00
#
_symmetry.space_group_name_H-M   'P 1'
#
loop_
_entity.id
_entity.type
_entity.pdbx_description
1 polymer ?
#
loop_
_entity_poly.entity_id
_entity_poly.type
_entity_poly.pdbx_seq_one_letter_code
_entity_poly.pdbx_strand_id
1 'polypeptide(L)'
;MNFKNLFIYWRTVLMVAEMTIRQQLNDGFVIFTILLQPMMIAILGLYMLKDKGPEYAMFVVVGSGLTGLWSSLLFISGNSISWERWGGMLEALVGVPTPFEVIVFGKNLANVIQSLLSMIVAYIFAALFFGYSLNIDQPFLFILSLVLSVFAFISFGLTIAPVFVMYRGVQQWQNAMEFPIYILAGFLFPIALLPNWTTPISYILPPYWAARALHGTSTAGAPVEQTLLAWGMMILFSIIDLLIASWLFKVMLYKARVDATLNTE
;
A
#
# COMPACT_ATOMS: atom_id res chain seq x y z
N MET A 1 11.41 26.82 -0.78
CA MET A 1 10.11 26.41 -0.21
C MET A 1 10.01 27.02 1.19
N ASN A 2 9.02 27.91 1.42
CA ASN A 2 8.92 28.65 2.69
C ASN A 2 8.43 27.71 3.81
N PHE A 3 9.04 27.73 5.00
CA PHE A 3 8.68 26.89 6.15
C PHE A 3 7.18 26.97 6.50
N LYS A 4 6.56 28.15 6.30
CA LYS A 4 5.10 28.34 6.47
C LYS A 4 4.28 27.47 5.51
N ASN A 5 4.70 27.32 4.25
CA ASN A 5 3.99 26.50 3.27
C ASN A 5 4.10 25.00 3.60
N LEU A 6 5.25 24.54 4.09
CA LEU A 6 5.43 23.15 4.50
C LEU A 6 4.51 22.79 5.66
N PHE A 7 4.39 23.66 6.66
CA PHE A 7 3.48 23.46 7.79
C PHE A 7 2.00 23.41 7.36
N ILE A 8 1.60 24.31 6.43
CA ILE A 8 0.24 24.32 5.88
C ILE A 8 -0.04 23.02 5.14
N TYR A 9 0.87 22.55 4.28
CA TYR A 9 0.70 21.31 3.53
C TYR A 9 0.60 20.10 4.46
N TRP A 10 1.44 20.01 5.49
CA TRP A 10 1.37 18.93 6.46
C TRP A 10 0.06 18.91 7.24
N ARG A 11 -0.42 20.07 7.66
CA ARG A 11 -1.73 20.21 8.29
C ARG A 11 -2.85 19.78 7.35
N THR A 12 -2.79 20.16 6.08
CA THR A 12 -3.76 19.72 5.07
C THR A 12 -3.72 18.20 4.89
N VAL A 13 -2.55 17.57 4.80
CA VAL A 13 -2.40 16.12 4.73
C VAL A 13 -3.11 15.43 5.88
N LEU A 14 -2.88 15.88 7.10
CA LEU A 14 -3.50 15.28 8.30
C LEU A 14 -5.01 15.47 8.33
N MET A 15 -5.52 16.66 7.95
CA MET A 15 -6.96 16.91 7.87
C MET A 15 -7.63 16.05 6.79
N VAL A 16 -7.02 15.93 5.61
CA VAL A 16 -7.52 15.09 4.53
C VAL A 16 -7.50 13.62 4.96
N ALA A 17 -6.44 13.16 5.61
CA ALA A 17 -6.35 11.80 6.11
C ALA A 17 -7.46 11.50 7.14
N GLU A 18 -7.67 12.39 8.11
CA GLU A 18 -8.75 12.26 9.09
C GLU A 18 -10.13 12.19 8.44
N MET A 19 -10.44 13.13 7.52
CA MET A 19 -11.71 13.13 6.79
C MET A 19 -11.90 11.84 6.00
N THR A 20 -10.86 11.37 5.31
CA THR A 20 -10.89 10.14 4.52
C THR A 20 -11.18 8.93 5.41
N ILE A 21 -10.51 8.80 6.55
CA ILE A 21 -10.77 7.72 7.52
C ILE A 21 -12.23 7.75 7.98
N ARG A 22 -12.76 8.92 8.35
CA ARG A 22 -14.13 9.06 8.82
C ARG A 22 -15.16 8.69 7.74
N GLN A 23 -14.90 9.04 6.48
CA GLN A 23 -15.77 8.66 5.35
C GLN A 23 -15.75 7.15 5.12
N GLN A 24 -14.56 6.57 5.11
CA GLN A 24 -14.34 5.16 4.78
C GLN A 24 -14.81 4.19 5.86
N LEU A 25 -14.88 4.60 7.12
CA LEU A 25 -15.40 3.76 8.20
C LEU A 25 -16.86 3.36 8.01
N ASN A 26 -17.63 4.08 7.16
CA ASN A 26 -19.01 3.76 6.83
C ASN A 26 -19.15 3.06 5.45
N ASP A 27 -18.05 2.85 4.74
CA ASP A 27 -18.05 2.20 3.42
C ASP A 27 -17.77 0.70 3.57
N GLY A 28 -18.78 -0.13 3.28
CA GLY A 28 -18.68 -1.58 3.38
C GLY A 28 -17.62 -2.19 2.44
N PHE A 29 -17.40 -1.61 1.24
CA PHE A 29 -16.37 -2.08 0.32
C PHE A 29 -14.97 -1.82 0.87
N VAL A 30 -14.75 -0.65 1.45
CA VAL A 30 -13.47 -0.28 2.07
C VAL A 30 -13.16 -1.17 3.27
N ILE A 31 -14.15 -1.38 4.15
CA ILE A 31 -14.01 -2.27 5.32
C ILE A 31 -13.69 -3.70 4.86
N PHE A 32 -14.37 -4.19 3.82
CA PHE A 32 -14.10 -5.51 3.26
C PHE A 32 -12.66 -5.62 2.76
N THR A 33 -12.22 -4.69 1.92
CA THR A 33 -10.90 -4.73 1.26
C THR A 33 -9.74 -4.54 2.26
N ILE A 34 -9.91 -3.64 3.24
CA ILE A 34 -8.85 -3.31 4.18
C ILE A 34 -8.80 -4.29 5.36
N LEU A 35 -9.92 -4.77 5.84
CA LEU A 35 -9.98 -5.55 7.07
C LEU A 35 -10.36 -7.03 6.84
N LEU A 36 -11.49 -7.28 6.19
CA LEU A 36 -12.01 -8.65 6.07
C LEU A 36 -11.18 -9.50 5.11
N GLN A 37 -10.82 -8.99 3.95
CA GLN A 37 -10.05 -9.74 2.94
C GLN A 37 -8.67 -10.17 3.47
N PRO A 38 -7.81 -9.31 4.05
CA PRO A 38 -6.54 -9.74 4.65
C PRO A 38 -6.73 -10.69 5.83
N MET A 39 -7.77 -10.49 6.64
CA MET A 39 -8.08 -11.38 7.75
C MET A 39 -8.47 -12.78 7.25
N MET A 40 -9.28 -12.89 6.19
CA MET A 40 -9.61 -14.18 5.57
C MET A 40 -8.35 -14.88 5.04
N ILE A 41 -7.45 -14.14 4.39
CA ILE A 41 -6.16 -14.66 3.91
C ILE A 41 -5.31 -15.14 5.09
N ALA A 42 -5.25 -14.39 6.18
CA ALA A 42 -4.54 -14.79 7.39
C ALA A 42 -5.12 -16.09 7.98
N ILE A 43 -6.43 -16.18 8.12
CA ILE A 43 -7.12 -17.38 8.65
C ILE A 43 -6.80 -18.61 7.79
N LEU A 44 -6.96 -18.50 6.46
CA LEU A 44 -6.67 -19.58 5.53
C LEU A 44 -5.20 -20.00 5.61
N GLY A 45 -4.27 -19.04 5.59
CA GLY A 45 -2.85 -19.32 5.69
C GLY A 45 -2.46 -19.98 7.01
N LEU A 46 -2.96 -19.48 8.13
CA LEU A 46 -2.72 -20.05 9.46
C LEU A 46 -3.29 -21.47 9.59
N TYR A 47 -4.50 -21.69 9.03
CA TYR A 47 -5.11 -23.04 9.06
C TYR A 47 -4.35 -24.04 8.18
N MET A 48 -3.90 -23.62 6.98
CA MET A 48 -3.11 -24.46 6.09
C MET A 48 -1.73 -24.79 6.64
N LEU A 49 -1.13 -23.90 7.42
CA LEU A 49 0.24 -24.02 7.92
C LEU A 49 0.30 -24.31 9.42
N LYS A 50 -0.82 -24.70 10.06
CA LYS A 50 -0.91 -24.94 11.52
C LYS A 50 0.13 -25.94 12.04
N ASP A 51 0.52 -26.93 11.21
CA ASP A 51 1.46 -27.99 11.60
C ASP A 51 2.94 -27.62 11.30
N LYS A 52 3.20 -26.43 10.73
CA LYS A 52 4.56 -25.99 10.32
C LYS A 52 5.33 -25.20 11.38
N GLY A 53 4.65 -24.76 12.44
CA GLY A 53 5.27 -24.03 13.55
C GLY A 53 5.07 -22.51 13.53
N PRO A 54 5.49 -21.83 14.64
CA PRO A 54 5.20 -20.40 14.86
C PRO A 54 5.89 -19.44 13.86
N GLU A 55 7.02 -19.84 13.27
CA GLU A 55 7.72 -19.04 12.26
C GLU A 55 6.86 -18.81 11.02
N TYR A 56 6.15 -19.86 10.58
CA TYR A 56 5.21 -19.76 9.47
C TYR A 56 3.98 -18.92 9.82
N ALA A 57 3.53 -18.97 11.08
CA ALA A 57 2.42 -18.13 11.52
C ALA A 57 2.78 -16.64 11.44
N MET A 58 3.99 -16.25 11.86
CA MET A 58 4.46 -14.87 11.72
C MET A 58 4.55 -14.45 10.25
N PHE A 59 5.07 -15.33 9.39
CA PHE A 59 5.12 -15.08 7.94
C PHE A 59 3.73 -14.81 7.37
N VAL A 60 2.73 -15.62 7.71
CA VAL A 60 1.34 -15.46 7.27
C VAL A 60 0.74 -14.14 7.76
N VAL A 61 0.96 -13.78 9.03
CA VAL A 61 0.43 -12.52 9.61
C VAL A 61 1.02 -11.31 8.90
N VAL A 62 2.33 -11.26 8.73
CA VAL A 62 3.00 -10.15 8.02
C VAL A 62 2.55 -10.13 6.55
N GLY A 63 2.48 -11.29 5.90
CA GLY A 63 2.04 -11.41 4.52
C GLY A 63 0.59 -10.97 4.29
N SER A 64 -0.32 -11.32 5.21
CA SER A 64 -1.71 -10.85 5.13
C SER A 64 -1.81 -9.32 5.29
N GLY A 65 -1.00 -8.71 6.15
CA GLY A 65 -0.90 -7.26 6.26
C GLY A 65 -0.41 -6.61 4.96
N LEU A 66 0.57 -7.22 4.31
CA LEU A 66 1.07 -6.75 3.00
C LEU A 66 0.03 -6.89 1.89
N THR A 67 -0.77 -7.97 1.89
CA THR A 67 -1.89 -8.10 0.94
C THR A 67 -2.92 -7.00 1.14
N GLY A 68 -3.25 -6.66 2.39
CA GLY A 68 -4.13 -5.54 2.73
C GLY A 68 -3.59 -4.19 2.27
N LEU A 69 -2.30 -3.93 2.47
CA LEU A 69 -1.63 -2.73 1.96
C LEU A 69 -1.71 -2.64 0.43
N TRP A 70 -1.47 -3.73 -0.26
CA TRP A 70 -1.53 -3.79 -1.72
C TRP A 70 -2.95 -3.60 -2.26
N SER A 71 -3.95 -4.32 -1.71
CA SER A 71 -5.35 -4.17 -2.12
C SER A 71 -5.85 -2.75 -1.88
N SER A 72 -5.54 -2.18 -0.72
CA SER A 72 -5.86 -0.79 -0.40
C SER A 72 -5.22 0.19 -1.39
N LEU A 73 -3.97 -0.04 -1.78
CA LEU A 73 -3.28 0.77 -2.77
C LEU A 73 -3.96 0.67 -4.15
N LEU A 74 -4.26 -0.54 -4.60
CA LEU A 74 -4.89 -0.74 -5.91
C LEU A 74 -6.30 -0.18 -5.97
N PHE A 75 -7.18 -0.59 -5.04
CA PHE A 75 -8.61 -0.33 -5.15
C PHE A 75 -9.03 0.99 -4.51
N ILE A 76 -8.38 1.41 -3.44
CA ILE A 76 -8.78 2.60 -2.70
C ILE A 76 -7.92 3.79 -3.08
N SER A 77 -6.61 3.68 -2.95
CA SER A 77 -5.68 4.77 -3.30
C SER A 77 -5.69 5.06 -4.80
N GLY A 78 -5.65 4.02 -5.63
CA GLY A 78 -5.66 4.14 -7.09
C GLY A 78 -6.95 4.79 -7.61
N ASN A 79 -8.11 4.48 -7.01
CA ASN A 79 -9.39 5.08 -7.40
C ASN A 79 -9.72 6.39 -6.68
N SER A 80 -8.86 6.88 -5.80
CA SER A 80 -9.14 8.06 -4.97
C SER A 80 -9.49 9.31 -5.77
N ILE A 81 -8.90 9.49 -6.95
CA ILE A 81 -9.19 10.61 -7.84
C ILE A 81 -10.44 10.30 -8.70
N SER A 82 -10.60 9.06 -9.15
CA SER A 82 -11.75 8.65 -9.95
C SER A 82 -13.07 8.79 -9.18
N TRP A 83 -13.07 8.47 -7.91
CA TRP A 83 -14.25 8.65 -7.04
C TRP A 83 -14.63 10.13 -6.88
N GLU A 84 -13.65 11.04 -6.76
CA GLU A 84 -13.93 12.47 -6.73
C GLU A 84 -14.49 12.98 -8.06
N ARG A 85 -14.02 12.41 -9.17
CA ARG A 85 -14.57 12.72 -10.49
C ARG A 85 -16.02 12.27 -10.61
N TRP A 86 -16.32 11.03 -10.22
CA TRP A 86 -17.70 10.51 -10.26
C TRP A 86 -18.64 11.24 -9.30
N GLY A 87 -18.12 11.71 -8.18
CA GLY A 87 -18.85 12.54 -7.22
C GLY A 87 -19.01 14.01 -7.62
N GLY A 88 -18.42 14.43 -8.76
CA GLY A 88 -18.46 15.83 -9.21
C GLY A 88 -17.61 16.78 -8.37
N MET A 89 -16.77 16.28 -7.47
CA MET A 89 -15.95 17.07 -6.55
C MET A 89 -14.56 17.41 -7.11
N LEU A 90 -14.15 16.76 -8.20
CA LEU A 90 -12.79 16.91 -8.74
C LEU A 90 -12.46 18.34 -9.16
N GLU A 91 -13.41 19.04 -9.80
CA GLU A 91 -13.22 20.44 -10.22
C GLU A 91 -13.01 21.38 -9.02
N ALA A 92 -13.81 21.17 -7.96
CA ALA A 92 -13.66 21.94 -6.72
C ALA A 92 -12.28 21.69 -6.09
N LEU A 93 -11.81 20.44 -6.05
CA LEU A 93 -10.51 20.06 -5.49
C LEU A 93 -9.33 20.59 -6.31
N VAL A 94 -9.45 20.66 -7.64
CA VAL A 94 -8.42 21.23 -8.52
C VAL A 94 -8.38 22.78 -8.42
N GLY A 95 -9.50 23.42 -8.05
CA GLY A 95 -9.62 24.85 -7.87
C GLY A 95 -9.06 25.40 -6.54
N VAL A 96 -8.74 24.53 -5.57
CA VAL A 96 -8.17 24.96 -4.27
C VAL A 96 -6.71 25.40 -4.43
N PRO A 97 -6.23 26.35 -3.61
CA PRO A 97 -4.85 26.84 -3.68
C PRO A 97 -3.81 25.80 -3.23
N THR A 98 -4.21 24.69 -2.61
CA THR A 98 -3.34 23.59 -2.21
C THR A 98 -3.02 22.71 -3.42
N PRO A 99 -1.74 22.32 -3.63
CA PRO A 99 -1.41 21.36 -4.69
C PRO A 99 -2.21 20.07 -4.57
N PHE A 100 -2.76 19.61 -5.68
CA PHE A 100 -3.63 18.45 -5.71
C PHE A 100 -2.93 17.15 -5.21
N GLU A 101 -1.62 17.05 -5.47
CA GLU A 101 -0.77 15.97 -4.98
C GLU A 101 -0.77 15.85 -3.45
N VAL A 102 -0.87 16.98 -2.73
CA VAL A 102 -0.91 17.01 -1.26
C VAL A 102 -2.22 16.38 -0.74
N ILE A 103 -3.33 16.63 -1.45
CA ILE A 103 -4.63 16.04 -1.12
C ILE A 103 -4.60 14.53 -1.34
N VAL A 104 -4.10 14.09 -2.50
CA VAL A 104 -3.99 12.65 -2.83
C VAL A 104 -3.02 11.95 -1.86
N PHE A 105 -1.93 12.61 -1.46
CA PHE A 105 -1.03 12.10 -0.43
C PHE A 105 -1.76 11.87 0.91
N GLY A 106 -2.59 12.81 1.36
CA GLY A 106 -3.38 12.67 2.57
C GLY A 106 -4.35 11.48 2.52
N LYS A 107 -5.02 11.26 1.37
CA LYS A 107 -5.87 10.09 1.15
C LYS A 107 -5.09 8.78 1.19
N ASN A 108 -3.94 8.72 0.52
CA ASN A 108 -3.07 7.54 0.53
C ASN A 108 -2.56 7.25 1.95
N LEU A 109 -2.22 8.26 2.71
CA LEU A 109 -1.81 8.11 4.11
C LEU A 109 -2.93 7.48 4.96
N ALA A 110 -4.17 7.93 4.78
CA ALA A 110 -5.34 7.35 5.46
C ALA A 110 -5.49 5.85 5.15
N ASN A 111 -5.40 5.50 3.87
CA ASN A 111 -5.54 4.13 3.40
C ASN A 111 -4.47 3.21 3.97
N VAL A 112 -3.23 3.69 4.01
CA VAL A 112 -2.11 2.92 4.57
C VAL A 112 -2.26 2.74 6.08
N ILE A 113 -2.67 3.79 6.83
CA ILE A 113 -2.92 3.68 8.27
C ILE A 113 -4.00 2.62 8.55
N GLN A 114 -5.10 2.63 7.79
CA GLN A 114 -6.15 1.64 7.96
C GLN A 114 -5.68 0.21 7.61
N SER A 115 -4.86 0.06 6.57
CA SER A 115 -4.29 -1.24 6.20
C SER A 115 -3.32 -1.79 7.26
N LEU A 116 -2.60 -0.92 7.98
CA LEU A 116 -1.79 -1.35 9.12
C LEU A 116 -2.64 -1.88 10.29
N LEU A 117 -3.85 -1.34 10.48
CA LEU A 117 -4.79 -1.90 11.46
C LEU A 117 -5.17 -3.33 11.12
N SER A 118 -5.31 -3.69 9.84
CA SER A 118 -5.61 -5.07 9.44
C SER A 118 -4.51 -6.04 9.84
N MET A 119 -3.25 -5.63 9.76
CA MET A 119 -2.12 -6.45 10.20
C MET A 119 -2.15 -6.67 11.72
N ILE A 120 -2.49 -5.64 12.50
CA ILE A 120 -2.66 -5.75 13.95
C ILE A 120 -3.81 -6.71 14.30
N VAL A 121 -4.94 -6.60 13.60
CA VAL A 121 -6.10 -7.48 13.80
C VAL A 121 -5.74 -8.92 13.45
N ALA A 122 -5.03 -9.16 12.34
CA ALA A 122 -4.56 -10.49 11.96
C ALA A 122 -3.60 -11.09 13.00
N TYR A 123 -2.71 -10.26 13.57
CA TYR A 123 -1.81 -10.66 14.67
C TYR A 123 -2.59 -11.07 15.92
N ILE A 124 -3.53 -10.23 16.37
CA ILE A 124 -4.37 -10.52 17.53
C ILE A 124 -5.18 -11.80 17.30
N PHE A 125 -5.73 -11.96 16.09
CA PHE A 125 -6.48 -13.15 15.73
C PHE A 125 -5.61 -14.42 15.78
N ALA A 126 -4.40 -14.39 15.23
CA ALA A 126 -3.46 -15.51 15.27
C ALA A 126 -3.10 -15.89 16.71
N ALA A 127 -2.87 -14.91 17.58
CA ALA A 127 -2.54 -15.14 18.98
C ALA A 127 -3.71 -15.76 19.77
N LEU A 128 -4.94 -15.22 19.59
CA LEU A 128 -6.10 -15.64 20.37
C LEU A 128 -6.70 -16.98 19.92
N PHE A 129 -6.81 -17.20 18.60
CA PHE A 129 -7.51 -18.38 18.07
C PHE A 129 -6.60 -19.58 17.78
N PHE A 130 -5.33 -19.31 17.44
CA PHE A 130 -4.37 -20.38 17.16
C PHE A 130 -3.34 -20.57 18.27
N GLY A 131 -3.34 -19.73 19.30
CA GLY A 131 -2.44 -19.84 20.44
C GLY A 131 -0.97 -19.62 20.10
N TYR A 132 -0.65 -18.99 18.99
CA TYR A 132 0.73 -18.70 18.61
C TYR A 132 1.30 -17.55 19.46
N SER A 133 2.42 -17.78 20.12
CA SER A 133 3.24 -16.70 20.69
C SER A 133 4.08 -16.10 19.57
N LEU A 134 3.56 -15.05 18.94
CA LEU A 134 4.24 -14.38 17.84
C LEU A 134 5.24 -13.37 18.38
N ASN A 135 6.50 -13.75 18.42
CA ASN A 135 7.59 -12.87 18.79
C ASN A 135 8.26 -12.32 17.53
N ILE A 136 8.39 -11.00 17.47
CA ILE A 136 9.17 -10.33 16.42
C ILE A 136 10.64 -10.41 16.85
N ASP A 137 11.47 -11.05 16.04
CA ASP A 137 12.87 -11.29 16.37
C ASP A 137 13.68 -9.98 16.51
N GLN A 138 13.44 -9.04 15.60
CA GLN A 138 14.14 -7.74 15.57
C GLN A 138 13.14 -6.57 15.59
N PRO A 139 12.49 -6.25 16.72
CA PRO A 139 11.36 -5.31 16.78
C PRO A 139 11.70 -3.90 16.29
N PHE A 140 12.90 -3.39 16.61
CA PHE A 140 13.33 -2.08 16.15
C PHE A 140 13.51 -2.02 14.62
N LEU A 141 14.16 -3.02 14.03
CA LEU A 141 14.36 -3.10 12.58
C LEU A 141 13.02 -3.36 11.87
N PHE A 142 12.10 -4.12 12.50
CA PHE A 142 10.76 -4.34 11.98
C PHE A 142 9.96 -3.03 11.91
N ILE A 143 9.96 -2.22 12.97
CA ILE A 143 9.28 -0.91 12.97
C ILE A 143 9.86 0.01 11.89
N LEU A 144 11.19 0.05 11.75
CA LEU A 144 11.82 0.86 10.72
C LEU A 144 11.49 0.34 9.31
N SER A 145 11.50 -0.98 9.10
CA SER A 145 11.05 -1.60 7.85
C SER A 145 9.59 -1.27 7.55
N LEU A 146 8.72 -1.26 8.57
CA LEU A 146 7.32 -0.90 8.44
C LEU A 146 7.14 0.55 7.98
N VAL A 147 7.86 1.50 8.61
CA VAL A 147 7.82 2.92 8.22
C VAL A 147 8.30 3.13 6.79
N LEU A 148 9.41 2.48 6.40
CA LEU A 148 9.91 2.55 5.02
C LEU A 148 8.95 1.90 4.03
N SER A 149 8.31 0.78 4.38
CA SER A 149 7.30 0.13 3.56
C SER A 149 6.08 1.03 3.35
N VAL A 150 5.58 1.67 4.41
CA VAL A 150 4.50 2.66 4.34
C VAL A 150 4.84 3.77 3.34
N PHE A 151 6.06 4.31 3.45
CA PHE A 151 6.50 5.37 2.54
C PHE A 151 6.61 4.87 1.09
N ALA A 152 7.14 3.67 0.87
CA ALA A 152 7.22 3.05 -0.45
C ALA A 152 5.83 2.80 -1.07
N PHE A 153 4.89 2.29 -0.29
CA PHE A 153 3.51 2.08 -0.76
C PHE A 153 2.78 3.39 -1.07
N ILE A 154 2.98 4.44 -0.26
CA ILE A 154 2.40 5.77 -0.55
C ILE A 154 2.99 6.34 -1.84
N SER A 155 4.31 6.27 -2.03
CA SER A 155 4.98 6.77 -3.23
C SER A 155 4.47 6.07 -4.49
N PHE A 156 4.32 4.75 -4.44
CA PHE A 156 3.77 3.95 -5.52
C PHE A 156 2.28 4.25 -5.77
N GLY A 157 1.50 4.44 -4.71
CA GLY A 157 0.10 4.85 -4.80
C GLY A 157 -0.08 6.20 -5.50
N LEU A 158 0.81 7.17 -5.23
CA LEU A 158 0.82 8.45 -5.92
C LEU A 158 1.13 8.31 -7.42
N THR A 159 1.91 7.33 -7.83
CA THR A 159 2.19 7.03 -9.23
C THR A 159 0.99 6.41 -9.93
N ILE A 160 0.30 5.48 -9.27
CA ILE A 160 -0.85 4.76 -9.84
C ILE A 160 -2.08 5.66 -9.98
N ALA A 161 -2.37 6.52 -9.01
CA ALA A 161 -3.61 7.30 -8.97
C ALA A 161 -3.87 8.15 -10.25
N PRO A 162 -2.94 8.96 -10.77
CA PRO A 162 -3.15 9.70 -12.00
C PRO A 162 -3.24 8.79 -13.24
N VAL A 163 -2.56 7.64 -13.25
CA VAL A 163 -2.67 6.66 -14.35
C VAL A 163 -4.07 6.11 -14.42
N PHE A 164 -4.64 5.72 -13.28
CA PHE A 164 -5.97 5.14 -13.21
C PHE A 164 -7.08 6.11 -13.63
N VAL A 165 -6.90 7.40 -13.39
CA VAL A 165 -7.85 8.41 -13.88
C VAL A 165 -7.80 8.59 -15.40
N MET A 166 -6.61 8.45 -16.00
CA MET A 166 -6.42 8.66 -17.43
C MET A 166 -6.87 7.49 -18.30
N TYR A 167 -7.03 6.29 -17.73
CA TYR A 167 -7.37 5.08 -18.50
C TYR A 167 -8.81 4.63 -18.23
N ARG A 168 -9.54 4.28 -19.30
CA ARG A 168 -10.85 3.62 -19.22
C ARG A 168 -10.64 2.12 -18.96
N GLY A 169 -11.50 1.50 -18.12
CA GLY A 169 -11.42 0.06 -17.86
C GLY A 169 -10.34 -0.35 -16.85
N VAL A 170 -9.89 0.57 -16.02
CA VAL A 170 -8.87 0.34 -14.98
C VAL A 170 -9.22 -0.80 -14.04
N GLN A 171 -10.51 -1.00 -13.74
CA GLN A 171 -10.95 -2.01 -12.77
C GLN A 171 -10.58 -3.43 -13.20
N GLN A 172 -10.59 -3.73 -14.51
CA GLN A 172 -10.13 -5.02 -15.00
C GLN A 172 -8.63 -5.20 -14.77
N TRP A 173 -7.84 -4.16 -14.98
CA TRP A 173 -6.39 -4.18 -14.71
C TRP A 173 -6.08 -4.33 -13.22
N GLN A 174 -6.82 -3.65 -12.35
CA GLN A 174 -6.66 -3.77 -10.90
C GLN A 174 -6.87 -5.22 -10.46
N ASN A 175 -7.99 -5.83 -10.87
CA ASN A 175 -8.29 -7.23 -10.56
C ASN A 175 -7.25 -8.20 -11.15
N ALA A 176 -6.76 -7.93 -12.36
CA ALA A 176 -5.74 -8.76 -13.00
C ALA A 176 -4.36 -8.66 -12.33
N MET A 177 -4.03 -7.53 -11.72
CA MET A 177 -2.75 -7.30 -11.06
C MET A 177 -2.73 -7.75 -9.59
N GLU A 178 -3.88 -7.86 -8.93
CA GLU A 178 -3.95 -8.10 -7.49
C GLU A 178 -3.22 -9.40 -7.08
N PHE A 179 -3.70 -10.54 -7.55
CA PHE A 179 -3.14 -11.84 -7.17
C PHE A 179 -1.73 -12.11 -7.71
N PRO A 180 -1.40 -11.80 -8.98
CA PRO A 180 -0.03 -11.96 -9.45
C PRO A 180 1.01 -11.22 -8.62
N ILE A 181 0.69 -10.03 -8.13
CA ILE A 181 1.62 -9.28 -7.27
C ILE A 181 1.78 -9.93 -5.91
N TYR A 182 0.71 -10.48 -5.30
CA TYR A 182 0.83 -11.23 -4.04
C TYR A 182 1.85 -12.37 -4.14
N ILE A 183 1.84 -13.06 -5.29
CA ILE A 183 2.71 -14.17 -5.58
C ILE A 183 4.14 -13.69 -5.86
N LEU A 184 4.30 -12.78 -6.81
CA LEU A 184 5.60 -12.30 -7.27
C LEU A 184 6.34 -11.45 -6.23
N ALA A 185 5.62 -10.69 -5.40
CA ALA A 185 6.21 -9.93 -4.31
C ALA A 185 6.53 -10.78 -3.07
N GLY A 186 6.11 -12.04 -3.05
CA GLY A 186 6.43 -12.93 -1.93
C GLY A 186 5.69 -12.59 -0.64
N PHE A 187 4.43 -12.12 -0.73
CA PHE A 187 3.65 -11.78 0.45
C PHE A 187 3.25 -13.02 1.25
N LEU A 188 2.75 -14.05 0.56
CA LEU A 188 2.15 -15.23 1.19
C LEU A 188 3.13 -16.41 1.32
N PHE A 189 4.18 -16.43 0.52
CA PHE A 189 5.22 -17.44 0.54
C PHE A 189 6.53 -16.91 -0.05
N PRO A 190 7.69 -17.46 0.36
CA PRO A 190 8.98 -17.02 -0.15
C PRO A 190 9.10 -17.19 -1.67
N ILE A 191 9.63 -16.18 -2.37
CA ILE A 191 9.85 -16.24 -3.83
C ILE A 191 10.79 -17.38 -4.26
N ALA A 192 11.59 -17.91 -3.35
CA ALA A 192 12.46 -19.07 -3.60
C ALA A 192 11.69 -20.34 -4.01
N LEU A 193 10.38 -20.40 -3.71
CA LEU A 193 9.50 -21.48 -4.14
C LEU A 193 8.97 -21.32 -5.57
N LEU A 194 9.17 -20.15 -6.17
CA LEU A 194 8.75 -19.86 -7.53
C LEU A 194 9.81 -20.30 -8.55
N PRO A 195 9.43 -20.53 -9.81
CA PRO A 195 10.37 -20.80 -10.88
C PRO A 195 11.40 -19.66 -11.04
N ASN A 196 12.64 -19.98 -11.32
CA ASN A 196 13.76 -19.02 -11.39
C ASN A 196 13.54 -17.85 -12.36
N TRP A 197 12.73 -18.02 -13.42
CA TRP A 197 12.41 -16.96 -14.38
C TRP A 197 11.56 -15.83 -13.76
N THR A 198 10.87 -16.05 -12.66
CA THR A 198 10.06 -15.03 -11.97
C THR A 198 10.90 -14.09 -11.11
N THR A 199 12.08 -14.53 -10.67
CA THR A 199 12.95 -13.78 -9.76
C THR A 199 13.32 -12.39 -10.28
N PRO A 200 13.71 -12.18 -11.57
CA PRO A 200 13.97 -10.85 -12.10
C PRO A 200 12.73 -9.93 -12.04
N ILE A 201 11.55 -10.50 -12.27
CA ILE A 201 10.28 -9.75 -12.21
C ILE A 201 10.04 -9.28 -10.78
N SER A 202 10.22 -10.18 -9.79
CA SER A 202 10.07 -9.84 -8.37
C SER A 202 10.99 -8.68 -7.97
N TYR A 203 12.23 -8.66 -8.42
CA TYR A 203 13.20 -7.61 -8.06
C TYR A 203 12.89 -6.23 -8.63
N ILE A 204 12.10 -6.15 -9.71
CA ILE A 204 11.63 -4.89 -10.29
C ILE A 204 10.42 -4.35 -9.51
N LEU A 205 9.73 -5.19 -8.73
CA LEU A 205 8.53 -4.81 -8.00
C LEU A 205 8.86 -4.12 -6.67
N PRO A 206 8.48 -2.84 -6.45
CA PRO A 206 8.67 -2.17 -5.17
C PRO A 206 8.07 -2.94 -3.97
N PRO A 207 6.86 -3.54 -4.07
CA PRO A 207 6.28 -4.34 -3.00
C PRO A 207 7.12 -5.53 -2.53
N TYR A 208 7.91 -6.12 -3.41
CA TYR A 208 8.82 -7.22 -3.05
C TYR A 208 9.84 -6.81 -1.97
N TRP A 209 10.42 -5.62 -2.10
CA TRP A 209 11.42 -5.14 -1.16
C TRP A 209 10.83 -4.84 0.22
N ALA A 210 9.58 -4.36 0.25
CA ALA A 210 8.83 -4.22 1.49
C ALA A 210 8.56 -5.58 2.16
N ALA A 211 8.11 -6.57 1.39
CA ALA A 211 7.91 -7.93 1.88
C ALA A 211 9.20 -8.54 2.42
N ARG A 212 10.30 -8.42 1.67
CA ARG A 212 11.62 -8.93 2.06
C ARG A 212 12.12 -8.30 3.37
N ALA A 213 11.95 -6.98 3.54
CA ALA A 213 12.35 -6.29 4.76
C ALA A 213 11.50 -6.71 5.96
N LEU A 214 10.18 -6.77 5.82
CA LEU A 214 9.26 -7.10 6.90
C LEU A 214 9.36 -8.57 7.30
N HIS A 215 9.41 -9.51 6.36
CA HIS A 215 9.62 -10.92 6.67
C HIS A 215 11.01 -11.15 7.28
N GLY A 216 12.06 -10.53 6.74
CA GLY A 216 13.42 -10.67 7.26
C GLY A 216 13.58 -10.17 8.69
N THR A 217 12.85 -9.13 9.09
CA THR A 217 12.93 -8.57 10.46
C THR A 217 11.95 -9.20 11.44
N SER A 218 10.92 -9.89 10.94
CA SER A 218 9.92 -10.57 11.78
C SER A 218 10.30 -12.00 12.16
N THR A 219 11.07 -12.70 11.30
CA THR A 219 11.47 -14.09 11.50
C THR A 219 12.94 -14.21 11.87
N ALA A 220 13.26 -15.23 12.69
CA ALA A 220 14.62 -15.45 13.16
C ALA A 220 15.60 -15.78 12.04
N GLY A 221 16.81 -15.27 12.13
CA GLY A 221 17.96 -15.68 11.31
C GLY A 221 18.16 -14.92 10.00
N ALA A 222 17.39 -13.89 9.68
CA ALA A 222 17.66 -13.09 8.50
C ALA A 222 18.90 -12.17 8.69
N PRO A 223 19.86 -12.18 7.75
CA PRO A 223 21.03 -11.32 7.82
C PRO A 223 20.64 -9.84 7.72
N VAL A 224 21.17 -9.01 8.61
CA VAL A 224 20.94 -7.55 8.60
C VAL A 224 21.29 -6.91 7.27
N GLU A 225 22.31 -7.40 6.57
CA GLU A 225 22.72 -6.91 5.25
C GLU A 225 21.60 -7.02 4.20
N GLN A 226 20.79 -8.07 4.26
CA GLN A 226 19.68 -8.25 3.34
C GLN A 226 18.56 -7.25 3.63
N THR A 227 18.35 -6.92 4.88
CA THR A 227 17.40 -5.87 5.31
C THR A 227 17.87 -4.49 4.87
N LEU A 228 19.16 -4.17 5.02
CA LEU A 228 19.75 -2.90 4.56
C LEU A 228 19.62 -2.76 3.04
N LEU A 229 19.88 -3.81 2.29
CA LEU A 229 19.68 -3.81 0.84
C LEU A 229 18.22 -3.55 0.47
N ALA A 230 17.28 -4.20 1.17
CA ALA A 230 15.86 -3.99 0.93
C ALA A 230 15.44 -2.54 1.23
N TRP A 231 15.94 -1.93 2.30
CA TRP A 231 15.72 -0.53 2.61
C TRP A 231 16.28 0.42 1.54
N GLY A 232 17.51 0.15 1.08
CA GLY A 232 18.11 0.91 -0.02
C GLY A 232 17.27 0.88 -1.28
N MET A 233 16.76 -0.31 -1.64
CA MET A 233 15.89 -0.48 -2.80
C MET A 233 14.52 0.18 -2.61
N MET A 234 13.91 0.09 -1.42
CA MET A 234 12.66 0.81 -1.12
C MET A 234 12.83 2.32 -1.27
N ILE A 235 13.92 2.89 -0.75
CA ILE A 235 14.21 4.33 -0.89
C ILE A 235 14.41 4.69 -2.35
N LEU A 236 15.18 3.90 -3.09
CA LEU A 236 15.43 4.12 -4.52
C LEU A 236 14.13 4.14 -5.33
N PHE A 237 13.31 3.10 -5.18
CA PHE A 237 12.02 3.02 -5.86
C PHE A 237 11.08 4.16 -5.45
N SER A 238 11.04 4.51 -4.15
CA SER A 238 10.22 5.63 -3.68
C SER A 238 10.61 6.96 -4.32
N ILE A 239 11.90 7.22 -4.51
CA ILE A 239 12.38 8.43 -5.20
C ILE A 239 11.95 8.40 -6.68
N ILE A 240 12.13 7.27 -7.36
CA ILE A 240 11.71 7.10 -8.75
C ILE A 240 10.20 7.30 -8.88
N ASP A 241 9.41 6.67 -8.02
CA ASP A 241 7.95 6.78 -8.01
C ASP A 241 7.50 8.23 -7.78
N LEU A 242 8.09 8.96 -6.84
CA LEU A 242 7.75 10.36 -6.59
C LEU A 242 8.08 11.26 -7.79
N LEU A 243 9.18 11.02 -8.49
CA LEU A 243 9.54 11.74 -9.71
C LEU A 243 8.51 11.46 -10.83
N ILE A 244 8.18 10.19 -11.05
CA ILE A 244 7.19 9.75 -12.03
C ILE A 244 5.80 10.31 -11.66
N ALA A 245 5.39 10.21 -10.40
CA ALA A 245 4.12 10.74 -9.91
C ALA A 245 4.00 12.25 -10.19
N SER A 246 5.04 13.03 -9.85
CA SER A 246 5.08 14.48 -10.11
C SER A 246 4.88 14.81 -11.58
N TRP A 247 5.48 14.05 -12.49
CA TRP A 247 5.30 14.20 -13.93
C TRP A 247 3.88 13.79 -14.36
N LEU A 248 3.38 12.64 -13.89
CA LEU A 248 2.05 12.13 -14.24
C LEU A 248 0.93 13.06 -13.76
N PHE A 249 1.03 13.64 -12.57
CA PHE A 249 0.06 14.64 -12.10
C PHE A 249 0.01 15.86 -13.02
N LYS A 250 1.17 16.35 -13.47
CA LYS A 250 1.21 17.48 -14.44
C LYS A 250 0.53 17.12 -15.75
N VAL A 251 0.79 15.92 -16.28
CA VAL A 251 0.16 15.41 -17.53
C VAL A 251 -1.34 15.26 -17.34
N MET A 252 -1.77 14.67 -16.23
CA MET A 252 -3.20 14.50 -15.92
C MET A 252 -3.92 15.85 -15.82
N LEU A 253 -3.37 16.81 -15.05
CA LEU A 253 -3.95 18.14 -14.89
C LEU A 253 -3.96 18.95 -16.21
N TYR A 254 -2.93 18.78 -17.03
CA TYR A 254 -2.89 19.40 -18.35
C TYR A 254 -4.00 18.86 -19.27
N LYS A 255 -4.13 17.54 -19.37
CA LYS A 255 -5.21 16.90 -20.14
C LYS A 255 -6.59 17.32 -19.62
N ALA A 256 -6.77 17.31 -18.30
CA ALA A 256 -8.01 17.73 -17.68
C ALA A 256 -8.44 19.15 -18.06
N ARG A 257 -7.48 20.08 -18.21
CA ARG A 257 -7.75 21.47 -18.58
C ARG A 257 -7.96 21.68 -20.08
N VAL A 258 -7.24 20.93 -20.93
CA VAL A 258 -7.27 21.11 -22.40
C VAL A 258 -8.49 20.42 -23.00
N ASP A 259 -8.77 19.20 -22.56
CA ASP A 259 -9.81 18.37 -23.17
C ASP A 259 -11.20 18.62 -22.56
N ALA A 260 -11.31 19.47 -21.52
CA ALA A 260 -12.51 19.67 -20.70
C ALA A 260 -13.16 18.33 -20.25
N THR A 261 -12.33 17.26 -20.19
CA THR A 261 -12.76 15.86 -20.02
C THR A 261 -12.90 15.44 -18.59
N LEU A 262 -12.86 16.39 -17.63
CA LEU A 262 -13.08 16.09 -16.22
C LEU A 262 -14.48 15.48 -15.98
N ASN A 263 -15.45 15.80 -16.86
CA ASN A 263 -16.85 15.39 -16.74
C ASN A 263 -17.39 14.54 -17.91
N THR A 264 -16.61 14.19 -18.92
CA THR A 264 -17.08 13.32 -20.00
C THR A 264 -16.87 11.86 -19.62
N GLU A 265 -17.97 11.12 -19.55
CA GLU A 265 -18.06 9.66 -19.41
C GLU A 265 -17.27 8.88 -20.47
#